data_50d689691fc8488e0d828a553b14eae2
#
_entry.id   50d689691fc8488e0d828a553b14eae2
#
_cell.length_a   1.000
_cell.length_b   1.000
_cell.length_c   1.000
_cell.angle_alpha   90.00
_cell.angle_beta   90.00
_cell.angle_gamma   90.00
#
_symmetry.space_group_name_H-M   'P 1'
#
loop_
_entity.id
_entity.type
_entity.pdbx_description
1 polymer ?
#
loop_
_entity_poly.entity_id
_entity_poly.type
_entity_poly.pdbx_seq_one_letter_code
_entity_poly.pdbx_strand_id
1 'polypeptide(L)'
;MKEKLHIWKTSSGMLALLLVLPILAIFLTAIGETDELFSHLLSTVMPTYTLNTVLLAVGTMLLSALFGIPSAWIMAMCRIPTESILQWALVLPLAMPSYIVGYIFTDWLDFAGPVQIFLRDIMGWGAGDYWFPDIRTLSGAIFVLSLVLYPYVYLLCRASFMEQNASLLQSARLLKCSPWESFHRISLPLARPSIAVGLSLVAMETIGDFGTVSYFAVNTLTTAVYDTWLGYSSLTAAAKISAIMLIFVVLLLSTERYSRRRQKLFQNQFNSSEDFRYQLQGWRKWLALIWCWGLVIVAFAFPLWQLLTYAYQYFYQSWTPEFRQYALNSFYVSLTAALIGVVVALVVNFYHRVVTNGQSLAFMRLSSLGYAVPGTVLAIGVMAPVLFMDHLVNDLAKMINISQPGLIFSGSMFALIFALIVRFSAVAIGSVESSLNKISPSLDMASRTMGCNSNQMLWRVHFPLIRRGALIAGLLVFIESMKELNAALLLRPFNFETLATYVYNFASDEQLELAALPAVLLVLVGLIPLVLVNRSLEHTH
;
A
#
# COMPACT_ATOMS: atom_id res chain seq x y z
N MET A 1 -34.29 -17.18 16.28
CA MET A 1 -33.15 -17.15 15.32
C MET A 1 -33.18 -15.92 14.42
N LYS A 2 -34.32 -15.48 13.88
CA LYS A 2 -34.44 -14.31 13.00
C LYS A 2 -34.06 -12.98 13.68
N GLU A 3 -34.42 -12.70 14.91
CA GLU A 3 -34.12 -11.43 15.62
C GLU A 3 -32.62 -11.19 15.84
N LYS A 4 -31.87 -12.22 16.20
CA LYS A 4 -30.40 -12.07 16.41
C LYS A 4 -29.61 -11.89 15.09
N LEU A 5 -30.17 -12.34 13.97
CA LEU A 5 -29.61 -12.12 12.64
C LEU A 5 -29.79 -10.65 12.19
N HIS A 6 -30.84 -9.98 12.64
CA HIS A 6 -31.07 -8.56 12.41
C HIS A 6 -29.94 -7.68 12.96
N ILE A 7 -29.42 -7.97 14.15
CA ILE A 7 -28.32 -7.20 14.76
C ILE A 7 -27.08 -7.27 13.89
N TRP A 8 -26.71 -8.45 13.39
CA TRP A 8 -25.55 -8.61 12.52
C TRP A 8 -25.73 -7.90 11.16
N LYS A 9 -26.94 -7.96 10.61
CA LYS A 9 -27.29 -7.27 9.38
C LYS A 9 -27.19 -5.75 9.55
N THR A 10 -27.80 -5.20 10.58
CA THR A 10 -27.80 -3.75 10.86
C THR A 10 -26.40 -3.25 11.17
N SER A 11 -25.63 -3.98 12.02
CA SER A 11 -24.24 -3.63 12.33
C SER A 11 -23.35 -3.65 11.09
N SER A 12 -23.42 -4.70 10.25
CA SER A 12 -22.62 -4.76 9.02
C SER A 12 -23.04 -3.70 8.01
N GLY A 13 -24.33 -3.40 7.89
CA GLY A 13 -24.82 -2.33 7.01
C GLY A 13 -24.40 -0.95 7.50
N MET A 14 -24.48 -0.69 8.81
CA MET A 14 -24.03 0.56 9.41
C MET A 14 -22.51 0.76 9.25
N LEU A 15 -21.72 -0.29 9.48
CA LEU A 15 -20.26 -0.24 9.25
C LEU A 15 -19.95 0.01 7.78
N ALA A 16 -20.62 -0.67 6.85
CA ALA A 16 -20.42 -0.45 5.42
C ALA A 16 -20.76 1.00 5.02
N LEU A 17 -21.86 1.55 5.54
CA LEU A 17 -22.24 2.93 5.29
C LEU A 17 -21.20 3.91 5.86
N LEU A 18 -20.76 3.68 7.10
CA LEU A 18 -19.77 4.53 7.77
C LEU A 18 -18.43 4.53 7.06
N LEU A 19 -17.98 3.37 6.54
CA LEU A 19 -16.71 3.26 5.81
C LEU A 19 -16.79 3.82 4.38
N VAL A 20 -17.97 3.86 3.77
CA VAL A 20 -18.18 4.48 2.45
C VAL A 20 -18.43 5.99 2.56
N LEU A 21 -18.85 6.47 3.73
CA LEU A 21 -19.21 7.87 3.96
C LEU A 21 -18.16 8.88 3.46
N PRO A 22 -16.84 8.70 3.72
CA PRO A 22 -15.82 9.61 3.19
C PRO A 22 -15.80 9.68 1.66
N ILE A 23 -15.99 8.56 0.98
CA ILE A 23 -16.02 8.50 -0.49
C ILE A 23 -17.24 9.26 -1.02
N LEU A 24 -18.40 9.07 -0.40
CA LEU A 24 -19.61 9.82 -0.76
C LEU A 24 -19.46 11.32 -0.47
N ALA A 25 -18.82 11.65 0.64
CA ALA A 25 -18.58 13.02 1.05
C ALA A 25 -17.72 13.79 0.03
N ILE A 26 -16.71 13.15 -0.59
CA ILE A 26 -15.92 13.76 -1.66
C ILE A 26 -16.83 14.24 -2.80
N PHE A 27 -17.71 13.38 -3.29
CA PHE A 27 -18.61 13.71 -4.40
C PHE A 27 -19.64 14.77 -4.00
N LEU A 28 -20.20 14.68 -2.80
CA LEU A 28 -21.15 15.68 -2.29
C LEU A 28 -20.50 17.05 -2.14
N THR A 29 -19.29 17.11 -1.59
CA THR A 29 -18.53 18.36 -1.44
C THR A 29 -18.10 18.90 -2.81
N ALA A 30 -17.76 18.05 -3.75
CA ALA A 30 -17.38 18.44 -5.11
C ALA A 30 -18.54 19.06 -5.93
N ILE A 31 -19.80 18.75 -5.61
CA ILE A 31 -20.99 19.34 -6.25
C ILE A 31 -21.24 20.78 -5.76
N GLY A 32 -20.62 21.21 -4.65
CA GLY A 32 -20.73 22.56 -4.13
C GLY A 32 -20.38 23.67 -5.15
N GLU A 33 -20.65 24.93 -4.78
CA GLU A 33 -20.49 26.09 -5.67
C GLU A 33 -19.16 26.11 -6.41
N THR A 34 -19.18 26.60 -7.66
CA THR A 34 -17.99 26.70 -8.49
C THR A 34 -17.09 27.78 -7.91
N ASP A 35 -16.03 27.37 -7.23
CA ASP A 35 -15.01 28.27 -6.71
C ASP A 35 -14.19 28.81 -7.89
N GLU A 36 -13.99 30.12 -7.95
CA GLU A 36 -13.13 30.77 -8.95
C GLU A 36 -11.73 30.16 -8.96
N LEU A 37 -11.24 29.75 -7.77
CA LEU A 37 -9.98 29.05 -7.61
C LEU A 37 -9.94 27.76 -8.44
N PHE A 38 -10.98 26.92 -8.38
CA PHE A 38 -10.99 25.67 -9.16
C PHE A 38 -10.99 25.92 -10.66
N SER A 39 -11.74 26.93 -11.13
CA SER A 39 -11.76 27.31 -12.56
C SER A 39 -10.38 27.77 -13.02
N HIS A 40 -9.69 28.56 -12.19
CA HIS A 40 -8.33 28.99 -12.46
C HIS A 40 -7.35 27.82 -12.49
N LEU A 41 -7.37 26.94 -11.48
CA LEU A 41 -6.51 25.76 -11.43
C LEU A 41 -6.76 24.84 -12.63
N LEU A 42 -8.02 24.64 -13.04
CA LEU A 42 -8.39 23.78 -14.16
C LEU A 42 -7.77 24.26 -15.48
N SER A 43 -7.75 25.57 -15.70
CA SER A 43 -7.23 26.16 -16.94
C SER A 43 -5.70 26.32 -16.95
N THR A 44 -5.05 26.41 -15.78
CA THR A 44 -3.62 26.71 -15.68
C THR A 44 -2.76 25.48 -15.37
N VAL A 45 -2.94 24.85 -14.22
CA VAL A 45 -2.01 23.83 -13.70
C VAL A 45 -2.50 22.39 -13.85
N MET A 46 -3.81 22.16 -13.84
CA MET A 46 -4.40 20.81 -13.87
C MET A 46 -3.98 19.97 -15.08
N PRO A 47 -3.83 20.51 -16.31
CA PRO A 47 -3.36 19.70 -17.45
C PRO A 47 -1.96 19.12 -17.20
N THR A 48 -1.04 19.94 -16.68
CA THR A 48 0.34 19.51 -16.36
C THR A 48 0.35 18.48 -15.23
N TYR A 49 -0.43 18.72 -14.16
CA TYR A 49 -0.50 17.81 -13.01
C TYR A 49 -1.10 16.45 -13.41
N THR A 50 -2.13 16.47 -14.27
CA THR A 50 -2.73 15.25 -14.83
C THR A 50 -1.74 14.50 -15.70
N LEU A 51 -1.03 15.19 -16.60
CA LEU A 51 -0.01 14.58 -17.45
C LEU A 51 1.12 13.95 -16.63
N ASN A 52 1.65 14.69 -15.65
CA ASN A 52 2.68 14.17 -14.75
C ASN A 52 2.20 12.94 -13.98
N THR A 53 0.96 12.95 -13.48
CA THR A 53 0.38 11.79 -12.77
C THR A 53 0.30 10.57 -13.68
N VAL A 54 -0.15 10.74 -14.93
CA VAL A 54 -0.23 9.64 -15.90
C VAL A 54 1.15 9.14 -16.30
N LEU A 55 2.10 10.03 -16.60
CA LEU A 55 3.48 9.67 -16.94
C LEU A 55 4.18 8.98 -15.79
N LEU A 56 4.00 9.47 -14.57
CA LEU A 56 4.53 8.85 -13.35
C LEU A 56 3.98 7.43 -13.18
N ALA A 57 2.66 7.26 -13.26
CA ALA A 57 2.02 5.95 -13.09
C ALA A 57 2.45 4.96 -14.19
N VAL A 58 2.41 5.37 -15.45
CA VAL A 58 2.80 4.52 -16.59
C VAL A 58 4.30 4.18 -16.53
N GLY A 59 5.16 5.17 -16.28
CA GLY A 59 6.61 4.96 -16.16
C GLY A 59 6.96 4.00 -15.02
N THR A 60 6.35 4.19 -13.84
CA THR A 60 6.54 3.30 -12.68
C THR A 60 6.03 1.89 -12.97
N MET A 61 4.86 1.74 -13.60
CA MET A 61 4.35 0.42 -14.01
C MET A 61 5.31 -0.29 -14.96
N LEU A 62 5.80 0.39 -16.00
CA LEU A 62 6.71 -0.20 -16.99
C LEU A 62 8.04 -0.63 -16.37
N LEU A 63 8.62 0.22 -15.55
CA LEU A 63 9.90 -0.08 -14.91
C LEU A 63 9.75 -1.15 -13.81
N SER A 64 8.66 -1.14 -13.05
CA SER A 64 8.33 -2.21 -12.10
C SER A 64 8.06 -3.56 -12.78
N ALA A 65 7.46 -3.55 -13.97
CA ALA A 65 7.32 -4.76 -14.79
C ALA A 65 8.68 -5.28 -15.25
N LEU A 66 9.56 -4.38 -15.68
CA LEU A 66 10.92 -4.71 -16.09
C LEU A 66 11.73 -5.34 -14.96
N PHE A 67 11.58 -4.86 -13.74
CA PHE A 67 12.27 -5.43 -12.57
C PHE A 67 11.58 -6.69 -12.04
N GLY A 68 10.25 -6.67 -11.93
CA GLY A 68 9.48 -7.71 -11.25
C GLY A 68 9.29 -8.98 -12.08
N ILE A 69 8.95 -8.87 -13.36
CA ILE A 69 8.62 -10.04 -14.19
C ILE A 69 9.84 -10.96 -14.42
N PRO A 70 11.01 -10.45 -14.85
CA PRO A 70 12.19 -11.31 -15.00
C PRO A 70 12.63 -11.94 -13.68
N SER A 71 12.63 -11.17 -12.59
CA SER A 71 13.00 -11.67 -11.26
C SER A 71 12.04 -12.78 -10.82
N ALA A 72 10.74 -12.61 -11.04
CA ALA A 72 9.73 -13.61 -10.74
C ALA A 72 9.92 -14.91 -11.52
N TRP A 73 10.24 -14.80 -12.83
CA TRP A 73 10.49 -15.95 -13.68
C TRP A 73 11.78 -16.69 -13.29
N ILE A 74 12.86 -15.95 -13.01
CA ILE A 74 14.11 -16.52 -12.54
C ILE A 74 13.88 -17.32 -11.25
N MET A 75 13.17 -16.73 -10.28
CA MET A 75 12.92 -17.37 -8.98
C MET A 75 11.92 -18.54 -9.04
N ALA A 76 10.96 -18.52 -9.97
CA ALA A 76 9.98 -19.58 -10.11
C ALA A 76 10.46 -20.75 -10.96
N MET A 77 11.17 -20.45 -12.06
CA MET A 77 11.47 -21.41 -13.13
C MET A 77 12.93 -21.82 -13.25
N CYS A 78 13.84 -21.13 -12.55
CA CYS A 78 15.27 -21.41 -12.62
C CYS A 78 15.81 -21.83 -11.25
N ARG A 79 16.79 -22.74 -11.26
CA ARG A 79 17.60 -23.04 -10.07
C ARG A 79 18.87 -22.21 -10.10
N ILE A 80 19.06 -21.38 -9.08
CA ILE A 80 20.26 -20.58 -8.89
C ILE A 80 20.76 -20.73 -7.45
N PRO A 81 22.06 -20.54 -7.21
CA PRO A 81 22.57 -20.45 -5.84
C PRO A 81 21.87 -19.33 -5.07
N THR A 82 21.71 -19.50 -3.76
CA THR A 82 21.08 -18.53 -2.86
C THR A 82 19.60 -18.23 -3.14
N GLU A 83 18.89 -19.08 -3.93
CA GLU A 83 17.48 -18.87 -4.24
C GLU A 83 16.61 -18.77 -2.97
N SER A 84 16.91 -19.57 -1.93
CA SER A 84 16.20 -19.55 -0.65
C SER A 84 16.26 -18.20 0.05
N ILE A 85 17.36 -17.46 -0.10
CA ILE A 85 17.52 -16.11 0.43
C ILE A 85 16.91 -15.08 -0.53
N LEU A 86 17.24 -15.18 -1.82
CA LEU A 86 16.82 -14.22 -2.84
C LEU A 86 15.29 -14.10 -2.98
N GLN A 87 14.57 -15.23 -2.86
CA GLN A 87 13.11 -15.22 -2.97
C GLN A 87 12.45 -14.27 -1.96
N TRP A 88 13.08 -14.05 -0.81
CA TRP A 88 12.61 -13.14 0.25
C TRP A 88 13.27 -11.77 0.16
N ALA A 89 14.56 -11.75 -0.16
CA ALA A 89 15.29 -10.51 -0.29
C ALA A 89 14.68 -9.58 -1.36
N LEU A 90 14.17 -10.14 -2.45
CA LEU A 90 13.46 -9.39 -3.51
C LEU A 90 12.14 -8.75 -3.05
N VAL A 91 11.60 -9.12 -1.89
CA VAL A 91 10.38 -8.53 -1.32
C VAL A 91 10.69 -7.43 -0.30
N LEU A 92 11.91 -7.41 0.25
CA LEU A 92 12.30 -6.46 1.30
C LEU A 92 12.07 -4.97 0.99
N PRO A 93 12.19 -4.50 -0.27
CA PRO A 93 11.93 -3.09 -0.56
C PRO A 93 10.53 -2.60 -0.15
N LEU A 94 9.51 -3.47 -0.09
CA LEU A 94 8.18 -3.10 0.42
C LEU A 94 8.16 -2.70 1.90
N ALA A 95 9.16 -3.09 2.68
CA ALA A 95 9.26 -2.68 4.06
C ALA A 95 9.66 -1.21 4.22
N MET A 96 10.27 -0.63 3.19
CA MET A 96 10.79 0.73 3.22
C MET A 96 9.81 1.70 2.54
N PRO A 97 9.36 2.76 3.22
CA PRO A 97 8.56 3.81 2.60
C PRO A 97 9.31 4.46 1.42
N SER A 98 8.60 4.69 0.31
CA SER A 98 9.16 5.22 -0.95
C SER A 98 9.87 6.57 -0.78
N TYR A 99 9.31 7.46 0.02
CA TYR A 99 9.89 8.78 0.27
C TYR A 99 11.25 8.69 0.99
N ILE A 100 11.46 7.71 1.88
CA ILE A 100 12.75 7.49 2.55
C ILE A 100 13.81 7.08 1.53
N VAL A 101 13.46 6.17 0.63
CA VAL A 101 14.36 5.76 -0.46
C VAL A 101 14.68 6.95 -1.37
N GLY A 102 13.68 7.78 -1.67
CA GLY A 102 13.85 9.01 -2.43
C GLY A 102 14.86 9.95 -1.80
N TYR A 103 14.77 10.16 -0.48
CA TYR A 103 15.71 11.02 0.26
C TYR A 103 17.14 10.52 0.17
N ILE A 104 17.35 9.22 0.36
CA ILE A 104 18.69 8.62 0.34
C ILE A 104 19.30 8.73 -1.06
N PHE A 105 18.53 8.43 -2.11
CA PHE A 105 19.03 8.55 -3.47
C PHE A 105 19.32 9.99 -3.86
N THR A 106 18.53 10.96 -3.38
CA THR A 106 18.81 12.38 -3.59
C THR A 106 20.09 12.79 -2.88
N ASP A 107 20.25 12.48 -1.61
CA ASP A 107 21.45 12.76 -0.81
C ASP A 107 22.74 12.24 -1.49
N TRP A 108 22.65 11.07 -2.15
CA TRP A 108 23.81 10.47 -2.83
C TRP A 108 24.04 10.94 -4.25
N LEU A 109 22.98 11.22 -5.00
CA LEU A 109 23.07 11.50 -6.45
C LEU A 109 22.95 12.99 -6.79
N ASP A 110 22.58 13.84 -5.84
CA ASP A 110 22.51 15.27 -6.05
C ASP A 110 23.91 15.86 -6.32
N PHE A 111 23.96 17.09 -6.83
CA PHE A 111 25.20 17.76 -7.22
C PHE A 111 26.25 17.80 -6.11
N ALA A 112 25.83 18.05 -4.88
CA ALA A 112 26.69 18.04 -3.69
C ALA A 112 26.85 16.63 -3.06
N GLY A 113 26.25 15.61 -3.68
CA GLY A 113 26.24 14.24 -3.14
C GLY A 113 27.58 13.51 -3.35
N PRO A 114 27.82 12.46 -2.53
CA PRO A 114 29.09 11.71 -2.54
C PRO A 114 29.47 11.13 -3.91
N VAL A 115 28.48 10.70 -4.71
CA VAL A 115 28.74 10.10 -6.03
C VAL A 115 29.31 11.12 -7.00
N GLN A 116 28.73 12.32 -7.07
CA GLN A 116 29.22 13.35 -7.98
C GLN A 116 30.53 13.97 -7.50
N ILE A 117 30.73 14.10 -6.18
CA ILE A 117 32.02 14.52 -5.61
C ILE A 117 33.10 13.52 -6.00
N PHE A 118 32.86 12.23 -5.78
CA PHE A 118 33.82 11.16 -6.12
C PHE A 118 34.17 11.14 -7.62
N LEU A 119 33.19 11.33 -8.51
CA LEU A 119 33.44 11.42 -9.95
C LEU A 119 34.30 12.62 -10.30
N ARG A 120 34.04 13.78 -9.72
CA ARG A 120 34.83 15.01 -9.94
C ARG A 120 36.27 14.84 -9.47
N ASP A 121 36.44 14.23 -8.28
CA ASP A 121 37.77 14.03 -7.70
C ASP A 121 38.64 13.07 -8.53
N ILE A 122 38.05 11.95 -9.02
CA ILE A 122 38.81 10.98 -9.84
C ILE A 122 39.10 11.49 -11.24
N MET A 123 38.11 12.13 -11.86
CA MET A 123 38.24 12.55 -13.27
C MET A 123 38.85 13.95 -13.41
N GLY A 124 39.00 14.68 -12.30
CA GLY A 124 39.48 16.07 -12.31
C GLY A 124 38.49 17.03 -12.98
N TRP A 125 37.19 16.71 -12.98
CA TRP A 125 36.17 17.50 -13.64
C TRP A 125 35.69 18.67 -12.76
N GLY A 126 35.46 19.82 -13.39
CA GLY A 126 34.75 20.93 -12.79
C GLY A 126 33.23 20.76 -12.85
N ALA A 127 32.51 21.68 -12.22
CA ALA A 127 31.05 21.63 -12.07
C ALA A 127 30.24 21.65 -13.40
N GLY A 128 30.87 22.06 -14.53
CA GLY A 128 30.22 22.13 -15.85
C GLY A 128 30.78 21.18 -16.90
N ASP A 129 31.75 20.32 -16.53
CA ASP A 129 32.54 19.54 -17.50
C ASP A 129 31.87 18.21 -17.87
N TYR A 130 30.83 17.79 -17.17
CA TYR A 130 30.15 16.51 -17.37
C TYR A 130 28.65 16.64 -17.27
N TRP A 131 27.93 15.74 -17.92
CA TRP A 131 26.51 15.59 -17.77
C TRP A 131 26.21 14.49 -16.74
N PHE A 132 25.36 14.82 -15.77
CA PHE A 132 24.82 13.86 -14.81
C PHE A 132 23.29 14.07 -14.72
N PRO A 133 22.47 13.00 -14.74
CA PRO A 133 21.03 13.15 -14.68
C PRO A 133 20.61 13.73 -13.32
N ASP A 134 19.80 14.77 -13.35
CA ASP A 134 19.20 15.31 -12.15
C ASP A 134 18.20 14.30 -11.56
N ILE A 135 18.40 13.97 -10.29
CA ILE A 135 17.54 13.00 -9.59
C ILE A 135 16.20 13.62 -9.20
N ARG A 136 16.13 14.93 -8.89
CA ARG A 136 14.90 15.62 -8.50
C ARG A 136 14.04 15.94 -9.72
N THR A 137 13.64 14.90 -10.44
CA THR A 137 12.83 14.99 -11.66
C THR A 137 11.76 13.91 -11.69
N LEU A 138 10.84 14.01 -12.64
CA LEU A 138 9.83 12.97 -12.89
C LEU A 138 10.47 11.60 -13.15
N SER A 139 11.60 11.56 -13.88
CA SER A 139 12.33 10.30 -14.16
C SER A 139 12.97 9.72 -12.90
N GLY A 140 13.50 10.56 -12.01
CA GLY A 140 14.02 10.12 -10.73
C GLY A 140 12.92 9.56 -9.82
N ALA A 141 11.77 10.23 -9.76
CA ALA A 141 10.60 9.73 -9.02
C ALA A 141 10.11 8.38 -9.57
N ILE A 142 10.02 8.22 -10.90
CA ILE A 142 9.69 6.94 -11.55
C ILE A 142 10.68 5.85 -11.13
N PHE A 143 11.97 6.13 -11.16
CA PHE A 143 13.02 5.17 -10.79
C PHE A 143 12.89 4.72 -9.34
N VAL A 144 12.82 5.66 -8.40
CA VAL A 144 12.71 5.36 -6.96
C VAL A 144 11.44 4.59 -6.64
N LEU A 145 10.28 5.05 -7.13
CA LEU A 145 9.00 4.36 -6.90
C LEU A 145 9.02 2.94 -7.49
N SER A 146 9.67 2.76 -8.65
CA SER A 146 9.78 1.44 -9.26
C SER A 146 10.64 0.48 -8.45
N LEU A 147 11.72 0.97 -7.82
CA LEU A 147 12.58 0.16 -6.94
C LEU A 147 11.84 -0.32 -5.68
N VAL A 148 10.91 0.48 -5.17
CA VAL A 148 10.15 0.12 -3.97
C VAL A 148 8.93 -0.75 -4.32
N LEU A 149 8.28 -0.51 -5.46
CA LEU A 149 6.99 -1.10 -5.80
C LEU A 149 7.07 -2.35 -6.71
N TYR A 150 8.23 -2.65 -7.35
CA TYR A 150 8.36 -3.84 -8.19
C TYR A 150 8.02 -5.16 -7.47
N PRO A 151 8.19 -5.30 -6.14
CA PRO A 151 7.86 -6.53 -5.48
C PRO A 151 6.38 -6.91 -5.55
N TYR A 152 5.46 -5.97 -5.76
CA TYR A 152 4.05 -6.30 -6.04
C TYR A 152 3.90 -7.12 -7.32
N VAL A 153 4.59 -6.70 -8.38
CA VAL A 153 4.62 -7.44 -9.65
C VAL A 153 5.35 -8.77 -9.46
N TYR A 154 6.50 -8.75 -8.77
CA TYR A 154 7.30 -9.94 -8.48
C TYR A 154 6.49 -11.03 -7.77
N LEU A 155 5.82 -10.70 -6.66
CA LEU A 155 5.08 -11.68 -5.85
C LEU A 155 3.95 -12.34 -6.64
N LEU A 156 3.15 -11.54 -7.34
CA LEU A 156 2.00 -12.06 -8.08
C LEU A 156 2.42 -12.85 -9.33
N CYS A 157 3.44 -12.39 -10.03
CA CYS A 157 3.98 -13.11 -11.18
C CYS A 157 4.67 -14.41 -10.74
N ARG A 158 5.45 -14.38 -9.65
CA ARG A 158 6.11 -15.59 -9.11
C ARG A 158 5.08 -16.65 -8.73
N ALA A 159 4.03 -16.28 -7.99
CA ALA A 159 2.94 -17.20 -7.65
C ALA A 159 2.31 -17.80 -8.91
N SER A 160 1.98 -16.96 -9.90
CA SER A 160 1.41 -17.41 -11.15
C SER A 160 2.32 -18.33 -11.96
N PHE A 161 3.63 -18.07 -11.99
CA PHE A 161 4.59 -18.94 -12.67
C PHE A 161 4.74 -20.29 -11.95
N MET A 162 4.74 -20.32 -10.63
CA MET A 162 4.81 -21.55 -9.83
C MET A 162 3.56 -22.43 -9.99
N GLU A 163 2.40 -21.84 -10.23
CA GLU A 163 1.13 -22.54 -10.44
C GLU A 163 0.95 -23.06 -11.88
N GLN A 164 1.88 -22.79 -12.79
CA GLN A 164 1.79 -23.25 -14.17
C GLN A 164 1.92 -24.77 -14.25
N ASN A 165 1.10 -25.37 -15.12
CA ASN A 165 1.08 -26.80 -15.29
C ASN A 165 2.41 -27.33 -15.85
N ALA A 166 3.07 -28.21 -15.09
CA ALA A 166 4.35 -28.82 -15.45
C ALA A 166 4.29 -29.55 -16.81
N SER A 167 3.14 -30.17 -17.14
CA SER A 167 2.97 -30.89 -18.41
C SER A 167 3.06 -29.98 -19.64
N LEU A 168 2.59 -28.73 -19.54
CA LEU A 168 2.74 -27.74 -20.63
C LEU A 168 4.20 -27.39 -20.86
N LEU A 169 4.95 -27.18 -19.78
CA LEU A 169 6.37 -26.85 -19.85
C LEU A 169 7.23 -28.03 -20.32
N GLN A 170 6.88 -29.25 -19.91
CA GLN A 170 7.51 -30.49 -20.40
C GLN A 170 7.22 -30.70 -21.90
N SER A 171 5.98 -30.48 -22.33
CA SER A 171 5.62 -30.55 -23.76
C SER A 171 6.40 -29.55 -24.60
N ALA A 172 6.57 -28.32 -24.10
CA ALA A 172 7.39 -27.32 -24.78
C ALA A 172 8.86 -27.76 -24.90
N ARG A 173 9.43 -28.41 -23.88
CA ARG A 173 10.78 -28.97 -23.94
C ARG A 173 10.90 -30.13 -24.95
N LEU A 174 9.92 -30.99 -25.00
CA LEU A 174 9.88 -32.09 -25.99
C LEU A 174 9.84 -31.53 -27.42
N LEU A 175 9.18 -30.38 -27.62
CA LEU A 175 9.18 -29.62 -28.87
C LEU A 175 10.43 -28.76 -29.08
N LYS A 176 11.49 -28.94 -28.26
CA LYS A 176 12.78 -28.23 -28.32
C LYS A 176 12.67 -26.71 -28.15
N CYS A 177 11.61 -26.19 -27.52
CA CYS A 177 11.52 -24.78 -27.17
C CYS A 177 12.64 -24.39 -26.21
N SER A 178 13.36 -23.30 -26.52
CA SER A 178 14.34 -22.72 -25.60
C SER A 178 13.68 -22.14 -24.35
N PRO A 179 14.39 -21.97 -23.22
CA PRO A 179 13.84 -21.31 -22.03
C PRO A 179 13.22 -19.93 -22.34
N TRP A 180 13.83 -19.17 -23.23
CA TRP A 180 13.33 -17.86 -23.66
C TRP A 180 12.04 -17.95 -24.48
N GLU A 181 11.93 -18.92 -25.38
CA GLU A 181 10.68 -19.16 -26.13
C GLU A 181 9.56 -19.66 -25.20
N SER A 182 9.89 -20.53 -24.25
CA SER A 182 8.95 -20.99 -23.22
C SER A 182 8.44 -19.82 -22.37
N PHE A 183 9.33 -18.90 -21.99
CA PHE A 183 8.96 -17.68 -21.29
C PHE A 183 7.96 -16.83 -22.08
N HIS A 184 8.33 -16.42 -23.31
CA HIS A 184 7.50 -15.49 -24.09
C HIS A 184 6.22 -16.11 -24.65
N ARG A 185 6.27 -17.38 -25.08
CA ARG A 185 5.12 -18.03 -25.77
C ARG A 185 4.17 -18.73 -24.82
N ILE A 186 4.61 -19.12 -23.62
CA ILE A 186 3.81 -19.91 -22.69
C ILE A 186 3.65 -19.19 -21.35
N SER A 187 4.75 -18.99 -20.61
CA SER A 187 4.69 -18.52 -19.23
C SER A 187 4.16 -17.11 -19.11
N LEU A 188 4.63 -16.18 -19.93
CA LEU A 188 4.21 -14.79 -19.90
C LEU A 188 2.73 -14.58 -20.31
N PRO A 189 2.21 -15.21 -21.39
CA PRO A 189 0.79 -15.14 -21.71
C PRO A 189 -0.13 -15.72 -20.64
N LEU A 190 0.27 -16.81 -19.98
CA LEU A 190 -0.49 -17.39 -18.88
C LEU A 190 -0.50 -16.52 -17.62
N ALA A 191 0.58 -15.78 -17.38
CA ALA A 191 0.71 -14.88 -16.22
C ALA A 191 0.06 -13.49 -16.44
N ARG A 192 -0.48 -13.18 -17.63
CA ARG A 192 -1.10 -11.87 -17.92
C ARG A 192 -2.07 -11.36 -16.84
N PRO A 193 -2.99 -12.19 -16.29
CA PRO A 193 -3.89 -11.72 -15.24
C PRO A 193 -3.15 -11.25 -13.99
N SER A 194 -2.14 -12.01 -13.55
CA SER A 194 -1.33 -11.68 -12.37
C SER A 194 -0.47 -10.46 -12.60
N ILE A 195 0.06 -10.30 -13.82
CA ILE A 195 0.79 -9.09 -14.23
C ILE A 195 -0.14 -7.88 -14.17
N ALA A 196 -1.36 -7.98 -14.72
CA ALA A 196 -2.32 -6.87 -14.70
C ALA A 196 -2.68 -6.44 -13.28
N VAL A 197 -2.90 -7.41 -12.37
CA VAL A 197 -3.15 -7.10 -10.94
C VAL A 197 -1.94 -6.43 -10.30
N GLY A 198 -0.73 -6.97 -10.51
CA GLY A 198 0.50 -6.39 -9.96
C GLY A 198 0.72 -4.96 -10.43
N LEU A 199 0.55 -4.69 -11.72
CA LEU A 199 0.67 -3.35 -12.29
C LEU A 199 -0.41 -2.40 -11.79
N SER A 200 -1.64 -2.88 -11.57
CA SER A 200 -2.71 -2.06 -10.99
C SER A 200 -2.40 -1.66 -9.55
N LEU A 201 -1.81 -2.55 -8.75
CA LEU A 201 -1.35 -2.21 -7.40
C LEU A 201 -0.23 -1.17 -7.44
N VAL A 202 0.76 -1.35 -8.31
CA VAL A 202 1.82 -0.36 -8.52
C VAL A 202 1.25 1.00 -8.93
N ALA A 203 0.30 1.04 -9.86
CA ALA A 203 -0.33 2.29 -10.29
C ALA A 203 -1.12 2.96 -9.16
N MET A 204 -1.86 2.19 -8.36
CA MET A 204 -2.61 2.73 -7.21
C MET A 204 -1.70 3.35 -6.16
N GLU A 205 -0.62 2.66 -5.79
CA GLU A 205 0.37 3.18 -4.84
C GLU A 205 1.09 4.42 -5.40
N THR A 206 1.44 4.41 -6.69
CA THR A 206 2.10 5.54 -7.38
C THR A 206 1.18 6.76 -7.46
N ILE A 207 -0.09 6.59 -7.86
CA ILE A 207 -1.06 7.69 -7.94
C ILE A 207 -1.34 8.27 -6.54
N GLY A 208 -1.30 7.44 -5.52
CA GLY A 208 -1.52 7.84 -4.13
C GLY A 208 -0.29 8.40 -3.42
N ASP A 209 0.90 8.29 -4.00
CA ASP A 209 2.13 8.77 -3.36
C ASP A 209 2.15 10.30 -3.31
N PHE A 210 2.40 10.83 -2.11
CA PHE A 210 2.63 12.26 -1.88
C PHE A 210 4.08 12.52 -1.47
N GLY A 211 4.60 11.71 -0.55
CA GLY A 211 5.89 11.97 0.07
C GLY A 211 7.04 12.02 -0.92
N THR A 212 7.11 11.05 -1.83
CA THR A 212 8.16 11.00 -2.85
C THR A 212 7.99 12.10 -3.88
N VAL A 213 6.79 12.27 -4.45
CA VAL A 213 6.58 13.25 -5.53
C VAL A 213 6.75 14.69 -5.04
N SER A 214 6.32 15.00 -3.82
CA SER A 214 6.51 16.31 -3.21
C SER A 214 7.98 16.62 -3.00
N TYR A 215 8.75 15.66 -2.49
CA TYR A 215 10.19 15.82 -2.27
C TYR A 215 10.97 15.98 -3.59
N PHE A 216 10.56 15.30 -4.66
CA PHE A 216 11.16 15.44 -5.99
C PHE A 216 10.65 16.68 -6.75
N ALA A 217 9.82 17.52 -6.11
CA ALA A 217 9.16 18.68 -6.72
C ALA A 217 8.38 18.34 -8.00
N VAL A 218 7.81 17.13 -8.06
CA VAL A 218 6.98 16.68 -9.17
C VAL A 218 5.52 17.00 -8.88
N ASN A 219 4.98 17.93 -9.61
CA ASN A 219 3.58 18.36 -9.48
C ASN A 219 2.64 17.29 -10.05
N THR A 220 1.88 16.64 -9.17
CA THR A 220 0.90 15.61 -9.48
C THR A 220 -0.49 16.00 -8.96
N LEU A 221 -1.51 15.24 -9.31
CA LEU A 221 -2.86 15.45 -8.75
C LEU A 221 -2.88 15.30 -7.22
N THR A 222 -2.01 14.46 -6.66
CA THR A 222 -1.89 14.26 -5.21
C THR A 222 -1.34 15.51 -4.52
N THR A 223 -0.29 16.13 -5.09
CA THR A 223 0.22 17.42 -4.59
C THR A 223 -0.80 18.53 -4.78
N ALA A 224 -1.56 18.54 -5.89
CA ALA A 224 -2.62 19.51 -6.11
C ALA A 224 -3.72 19.47 -5.02
N VAL A 225 -4.12 18.25 -4.60
CA VAL A 225 -5.09 18.10 -3.49
C VAL A 225 -4.54 18.69 -2.21
N TYR A 226 -3.28 18.40 -1.89
CA TYR A 226 -2.61 18.87 -0.69
C TYR A 226 -2.48 20.40 -0.67
N ASP A 227 -1.94 20.99 -1.73
CA ASP A 227 -1.72 22.43 -1.86
C ASP A 227 -3.04 23.22 -1.87
N THR A 228 -4.07 22.66 -2.51
CA THR A 228 -5.39 23.31 -2.57
C THR A 228 -6.06 23.35 -1.20
N TRP A 229 -5.91 22.30 -0.40
CA TRP A 229 -6.47 22.30 0.95
C TRP A 229 -5.65 23.12 1.95
N LEU A 230 -4.35 22.86 2.07
CA LEU A 230 -3.51 23.52 3.08
C LEU A 230 -3.00 24.89 2.63
N GLY A 231 -2.67 25.07 1.35
CA GLY A 231 -2.16 26.32 0.81
C GLY A 231 -3.25 27.35 0.52
N TYR A 232 -4.33 26.92 -0.13
CA TYR A 232 -5.43 27.83 -0.52
C TYR A 232 -6.65 27.73 0.40
N SER A 233 -6.66 26.84 1.39
CA SER A 233 -7.76 26.64 2.36
C SER A 233 -9.13 26.39 1.72
N SER A 234 -9.17 25.81 0.51
CA SER A 234 -10.41 25.49 -0.21
C SER A 234 -10.68 23.98 -0.19
N LEU A 235 -11.57 23.54 0.71
CA LEU A 235 -12.02 22.15 0.79
C LEU A 235 -12.81 21.74 -0.45
N THR A 236 -13.63 22.65 -1.01
CA THR A 236 -14.46 22.40 -2.20
C THR A 236 -13.58 22.15 -3.44
N ALA A 237 -12.58 22.99 -3.67
CA ALA A 237 -11.65 22.81 -4.79
C ALA A 237 -10.83 21.54 -4.62
N ALA A 238 -10.32 21.26 -3.41
CA ALA A 238 -9.62 20.02 -3.11
C ALA A 238 -10.51 18.78 -3.33
N ALA A 239 -11.80 18.83 -2.96
CA ALA A 239 -12.75 17.76 -3.20
C ALA A 239 -13.02 17.54 -4.70
N LYS A 240 -13.08 18.58 -5.52
CA LYS A 240 -13.22 18.45 -6.99
C LYS A 240 -12.02 17.76 -7.61
N ILE A 241 -10.79 18.14 -7.22
CA ILE A 241 -9.57 17.47 -7.68
C ILE A 241 -9.56 16.00 -7.20
N SER A 242 -9.94 15.75 -5.96
CA SER A 242 -10.06 14.41 -5.38
C SER A 242 -11.06 13.54 -6.12
N ALA A 243 -12.21 14.09 -6.54
CA ALA A 243 -13.20 13.38 -7.34
C ALA A 243 -12.64 13.00 -8.73
N ILE A 244 -11.87 13.87 -9.37
CA ILE A 244 -11.15 13.57 -10.63
C ILE A 244 -10.17 12.42 -10.40
N MET A 245 -9.36 12.46 -9.33
CA MET A 245 -8.45 11.37 -8.99
C MET A 245 -9.17 10.04 -8.77
N LEU A 246 -10.31 10.04 -8.07
CA LEU A 246 -11.11 8.82 -7.88
C LEU A 246 -11.62 8.24 -9.19
N ILE A 247 -12.00 9.07 -10.16
CA ILE A 247 -12.39 8.61 -11.49
C ILE A 247 -11.23 7.89 -12.17
N PHE A 248 -10.01 8.42 -12.10
CA PHE A 248 -8.82 7.73 -12.63
C PHE A 248 -8.60 6.36 -11.96
N VAL A 249 -8.69 6.28 -10.63
CA VAL A 249 -8.54 5.03 -9.89
C VAL A 249 -9.64 4.02 -10.28
N VAL A 250 -10.89 4.47 -10.37
CA VAL A 250 -12.02 3.60 -10.78
C VAL A 250 -11.84 3.10 -12.21
N LEU A 251 -11.40 3.94 -13.14
CA LEU A 251 -11.09 3.54 -14.52
C LEU A 251 -9.97 2.49 -14.56
N LEU A 252 -8.89 2.69 -13.79
CA LEU A 252 -7.79 1.74 -13.67
C LEU A 252 -8.29 0.36 -13.17
N LEU A 253 -9.04 0.33 -12.07
CA LEU A 253 -9.59 -0.89 -11.51
C LEU A 253 -10.62 -1.57 -12.42
N SER A 254 -11.37 -0.78 -13.17
CA SER A 254 -12.36 -1.30 -14.12
C SER A 254 -11.69 -1.96 -15.34
N THR A 255 -10.63 -1.36 -15.86
CA THR A 255 -9.84 -1.93 -16.97
C THR A 255 -9.13 -3.21 -16.54
N GLU A 256 -8.60 -3.27 -15.33
CA GLU A 256 -8.01 -4.46 -14.73
C GLU A 256 -9.04 -5.60 -14.62
N ARG A 257 -10.21 -5.32 -14.02
CA ARG A 257 -11.30 -6.31 -13.89
C ARG A 257 -11.81 -6.80 -15.24
N TYR A 258 -11.91 -5.91 -16.23
CA TYR A 258 -12.32 -6.30 -17.59
C TYR A 258 -11.30 -7.23 -18.25
N SER A 259 -10.01 -6.93 -18.10
CA SER A 259 -8.92 -7.78 -18.61
C SER A 259 -8.98 -9.20 -18.04
N ARG A 260 -9.27 -9.35 -16.73
CA ARG A 260 -9.39 -10.66 -16.07
C ARG A 260 -10.63 -11.47 -16.46
N ARG A 261 -11.76 -10.84 -16.75
CA ARG A 261 -13.01 -11.54 -17.08
C ARG A 261 -12.92 -12.48 -18.29
N ARG A 262 -12.00 -12.23 -19.20
CA ARG A 262 -11.80 -13.01 -20.44
C ARG A 262 -10.92 -14.26 -20.25
N GLN A 263 -10.30 -14.45 -19.09
CA GLN A 263 -9.36 -15.54 -18.87
C GLN A 263 -9.85 -16.49 -17.77
N LYS A 264 -10.78 -17.39 -18.16
CA LYS A 264 -11.07 -18.59 -17.34
C LYS A 264 -10.04 -19.66 -17.73
N LEU A 265 -8.92 -19.69 -17.01
CA LEU A 265 -7.96 -20.78 -17.12
C LEU A 265 -8.40 -21.90 -16.16
N PHE A 266 -8.83 -23.02 -16.72
CA PHE A 266 -9.02 -24.25 -15.96
C PHE A 266 -7.63 -24.82 -15.64
N GLN A 267 -7.14 -24.60 -14.44
CA GLN A 267 -5.96 -25.26 -13.93
C GLN A 267 -6.38 -26.54 -13.24
N ASN A 268 -6.22 -27.67 -13.92
CA ASN A 268 -6.23 -28.96 -13.26
C ASN A 268 -4.90 -29.09 -12.49
N GLN A 269 -4.98 -29.09 -11.17
CA GLN A 269 -3.85 -29.40 -10.31
C GLN A 269 -3.48 -30.89 -10.48
N PHE A 270 -2.60 -31.17 -11.41
CA PHE A 270 -1.85 -32.43 -11.38
C PHE A 270 -0.59 -32.16 -10.58
N ASN A 271 -0.54 -32.64 -9.35
CA ASN A 271 0.66 -32.70 -8.54
C ASN A 271 1.69 -33.63 -9.22
N SER A 272 2.54 -33.07 -10.08
CA SER A 272 3.76 -33.78 -10.48
C SER A 272 4.86 -33.36 -9.51
N SER A 273 5.34 -34.32 -8.75
CA SER A 273 6.48 -34.19 -7.83
C SER A 273 7.83 -33.98 -8.53
N GLU A 274 7.87 -33.89 -9.84
CA GLU A 274 9.10 -33.69 -10.59
C GLU A 274 9.43 -32.20 -10.70
N ASP A 275 10.65 -31.85 -10.26
CA ASP A 275 11.21 -30.53 -10.37
C ASP A 275 11.62 -30.24 -11.83
N PHE A 276 10.80 -29.46 -12.53
CA PHE A 276 10.98 -29.09 -13.94
C PHE A 276 11.73 -27.76 -14.13
N ARG A 277 12.32 -27.21 -13.08
CA ARG A 277 13.04 -25.92 -13.15
C ARG A 277 14.31 -26.03 -13.98
N TYR A 278 14.66 -24.94 -14.69
CA TYR A 278 15.86 -24.86 -15.52
C TYR A 278 17.10 -24.69 -14.65
N GLN A 279 18.09 -25.56 -14.84
CA GLN A 279 19.41 -25.38 -14.22
C GLN A 279 20.24 -24.38 -15.05
N LEU A 280 20.41 -23.15 -14.52
CA LEU A 280 21.26 -22.17 -15.17
C LEU A 280 22.73 -22.50 -14.94
N GLN A 281 23.52 -22.50 -16.03
CA GLN A 281 24.96 -22.79 -16.01
C GLN A 281 25.74 -21.66 -16.70
N GLY A 282 27.03 -21.58 -16.39
CA GLY A 282 27.93 -20.60 -17.00
C GLY A 282 27.54 -19.15 -16.75
N TRP A 283 27.71 -18.30 -17.77
CA TRP A 283 27.47 -16.86 -17.69
C TRP A 283 26.01 -16.49 -17.40
N ARG A 284 25.04 -17.30 -17.85
CA ARG A 284 23.60 -17.06 -17.61
C ARG A 284 23.24 -17.13 -16.12
N LYS A 285 23.89 -18.03 -15.38
CA LYS A 285 23.76 -18.12 -13.92
C LYS A 285 24.24 -16.84 -13.24
N TRP A 286 25.41 -16.35 -13.65
CA TRP A 286 25.97 -15.12 -13.09
C TRP A 286 25.13 -13.89 -13.42
N LEU A 287 24.63 -13.81 -14.65
CA LEU A 287 23.72 -12.73 -15.04
C LEU A 287 22.45 -12.71 -14.18
N ALA A 288 21.83 -13.86 -13.94
CA ALA A 288 20.65 -13.97 -13.08
C ALA A 288 20.93 -13.57 -11.62
N LEU A 289 22.10 -13.98 -11.09
CA LEU A 289 22.53 -13.59 -9.74
C LEU A 289 22.80 -12.10 -9.63
N ILE A 290 23.55 -11.52 -10.58
CA ILE A 290 23.85 -10.09 -10.62
C ILE A 290 22.55 -9.28 -10.72
N TRP A 291 21.62 -9.71 -11.55
CA TRP A 291 20.31 -9.07 -11.68
C TRP A 291 19.54 -9.06 -10.37
N CYS A 292 19.33 -10.24 -9.77
CA CYS A 292 18.53 -10.35 -8.55
C CYS A 292 19.19 -9.69 -7.35
N TRP A 293 20.48 -9.95 -7.11
CA TRP A 293 21.22 -9.30 -6.03
C TRP A 293 21.43 -7.82 -6.27
N GLY A 294 21.64 -7.39 -7.51
CA GLY A 294 21.73 -5.98 -7.88
C GLY A 294 20.46 -5.22 -7.51
N LEU A 295 19.29 -5.79 -7.81
CA LEU A 295 18.02 -5.19 -7.39
C LEU A 295 17.89 -5.11 -5.87
N VAL A 296 18.23 -6.18 -5.14
CA VAL A 296 18.17 -6.19 -3.67
C VAL A 296 19.13 -5.14 -3.08
N ILE A 297 20.35 -5.06 -3.61
CA ILE A 297 21.35 -4.11 -3.14
C ILE A 297 20.86 -2.69 -3.37
N VAL A 298 20.44 -2.36 -4.58
CA VAL A 298 20.04 -0.99 -4.94
C VAL A 298 18.73 -0.60 -4.27
N ALA A 299 17.73 -1.48 -4.25
CA ALA A 299 16.40 -1.13 -3.75
C ALA A 299 16.27 -1.18 -2.22
N PHE A 300 17.11 -1.95 -1.52
CA PHE A 300 16.97 -2.16 -0.08
C PHE A 300 18.28 -2.09 0.71
N ALA A 301 19.28 -2.90 0.34
CA ALA A 301 20.48 -3.04 1.18
C ALA A 301 21.29 -1.74 1.29
N PHE A 302 21.48 -1.03 0.18
CA PHE A 302 22.17 0.25 0.15
C PHE A 302 21.40 1.35 0.93
N PRO A 303 20.10 1.58 0.68
CA PRO A 303 19.32 2.53 1.50
C PRO A 303 19.32 2.19 2.99
N LEU A 304 19.16 0.92 3.35
CA LEU A 304 19.19 0.49 4.74
C LEU A 304 20.56 0.73 5.39
N TRP A 305 21.65 0.41 4.67
CA TRP A 305 23.00 0.65 5.15
C TRP A 305 23.26 2.13 5.45
N GLN A 306 22.81 3.01 4.55
CA GLN A 306 22.94 4.46 4.73
C GLN A 306 22.14 4.95 5.94
N LEU A 307 20.89 4.50 6.09
CA LEU A 307 20.07 4.84 7.27
C LEU A 307 20.71 4.37 8.57
N LEU A 308 21.23 3.15 8.60
CA LEU A 308 21.90 2.61 9.80
C LEU A 308 23.16 3.39 10.14
N THR A 309 23.91 3.82 9.12
CA THR A 309 25.12 4.65 9.31
C THR A 309 24.76 5.99 9.94
N TYR A 310 23.77 6.69 9.39
CA TYR A 310 23.29 7.97 9.95
C TYR A 310 22.67 7.79 11.33
N ALA A 311 21.84 6.77 11.53
CA ALA A 311 21.23 6.48 12.82
C ALA A 311 22.28 6.20 13.91
N TYR A 312 23.40 5.56 13.56
CA TYR A 312 24.51 5.33 14.49
C TYR A 312 25.30 6.62 14.79
N GLN A 313 25.65 7.38 13.75
CA GLN A 313 26.45 8.61 13.91
C GLN A 313 25.70 9.70 14.67
N TYR A 314 24.42 9.87 14.41
CA TYR A 314 23.58 10.93 14.97
C TYR A 314 22.63 10.43 16.07
N PHE A 315 22.89 9.25 16.64
CA PHE A 315 21.99 8.62 17.62
C PHE A 315 21.60 9.54 18.76
N TYR A 316 22.58 10.17 19.41
CA TYR A 316 22.33 11.03 20.58
C TYR A 316 21.57 12.31 20.23
N GLN A 317 21.71 12.81 19.00
CA GLN A 317 20.99 13.99 18.51
C GLN A 317 19.55 13.65 18.14
N SER A 318 19.32 12.44 17.62
CA SER A 318 17.99 11.96 17.20
C SER A 318 17.18 11.36 18.34
N TRP A 319 17.82 10.91 19.44
CA TRP A 319 17.14 10.31 20.59
C TRP A 319 16.59 11.38 21.53
N THR A 320 15.63 12.16 21.07
CA THR A 320 15.00 13.27 21.79
C THR A 320 13.73 12.84 22.52
N PRO A 321 13.24 13.62 23.50
CA PRO A 321 11.91 13.39 24.09
C PRO A 321 10.80 13.43 23.05
N GLU A 322 10.88 14.33 22.05
CA GLU A 322 9.93 14.49 20.96
C GLU A 322 9.87 13.22 20.10
N PHE A 323 11.02 12.65 19.71
CA PHE A 323 11.06 11.37 18.97
C PHE A 323 10.32 10.26 19.72
N ARG A 324 10.57 10.13 21.04
CA ARG A 324 9.89 9.11 21.86
C ARG A 324 8.39 9.36 21.92
N GLN A 325 7.96 10.60 22.06
CA GLN A 325 6.57 10.99 22.05
C GLN A 325 5.89 10.63 20.71
N TYR A 326 6.53 10.97 19.59
CA TYR A 326 5.97 10.71 18.25
C TYR A 326 5.96 9.22 17.89
N ALA A 327 6.93 8.46 18.39
CA ALA A 327 6.91 7.00 18.31
C ALA A 327 5.70 6.41 19.07
N LEU A 328 5.43 6.90 20.28
CA LEU A 328 4.26 6.50 21.05
C LEU A 328 2.94 6.94 20.39
N ASN A 329 2.88 8.15 19.85
CA ASN A 329 1.73 8.64 19.11
C ASN A 329 1.39 7.70 17.94
N SER A 330 2.39 7.36 17.11
CA SER A 330 2.23 6.41 16.01
C SER A 330 1.76 5.05 16.50
N PHE A 331 2.34 4.55 17.58
CA PHE A 331 1.96 3.27 18.17
C PHE A 331 0.49 3.27 18.62
N TYR A 332 0.06 4.27 19.37
CA TYR A 332 -1.33 4.35 19.87
C TYR A 332 -2.35 4.51 18.75
N VAL A 333 -2.09 5.38 17.79
CA VAL A 333 -2.97 5.60 16.64
C VAL A 333 -3.11 4.31 15.83
N SER A 334 -1.98 3.67 15.52
CA SER A 334 -1.97 2.45 14.71
C SER A 334 -2.56 1.25 15.44
N LEU A 335 -2.31 1.12 16.76
CA LEU A 335 -2.91 0.06 17.57
C LEU A 335 -4.43 0.22 17.64
N THR A 336 -4.91 1.45 17.84
CA THR A 336 -6.34 1.74 17.88
C THR A 336 -7.01 1.43 16.54
N ALA A 337 -6.41 1.87 15.44
CA ALA A 337 -6.90 1.57 14.09
C ALA A 337 -6.92 0.06 13.81
N ALA A 338 -5.88 -0.68 14.25
CA ALA A 338 -5.79 -2.13 14.08
C ALA A 338 -6.87 -2.87 14.88
N LEU A 339 -7.07 -2.52 16.14
CA LEU A 339 -8.08 -3.15 16.98
C LEU A 339 -9.49 -2.94 16.42
N ILE A 340 -9.82 -1.70 16.04
CA ILE A 340 -11.13 -1.39 15.45
C ILE A 340 -11.28 -2.06 14.08
N GLY A 341 -10.23 -2.04 13.25
CA GLY A 341 -10.22 -2.69 11.94
C GLY A 341 -10.48 -4.20 12.02
N VAL A 342 -9.90 -4.90 13.01
CA VAL A 342 -10.17 -6.32 13.26
C VAL A 342 -11.62 -6.54 13.67
N VAL A 343 -12.17 -5.70 14.55
CA VAL A 343 -13.60 -5.80 14.95
C VAL A 343 -14.52 -5.61 13.75
N VAL A 344 -14.26 -4.61 12.92
CA VAL A 344 -14.99 -4.38 11.65
C VAL A 344 -14.91 -5.63 10.77
N ALA A 345 -13.71 -6.16 10.56
CA ALA A 345 -13.49 -7.35 9.74
C ALA A 345 -14.24 -8.58 10.27
N LEU A 346 -14.23 -8.81 11.58
CA LEU A 346 -14.96 -9.91 12.20
C LEU A 346 -16.48 -9.78 12.01
N VAL A 347 -17.02 -8.58 12.24
CA VAL A 347 -18.47 -8.34 12.10
C VAL A 347 -18.95 -8.55 10.67
N VAL A 348 -18.25 -7.95 9.71
CA VAL A 348 -18.66 -7.99 8.30
C VAL A 348 -18.50 -9.39 7.71
N ASN A 349 -17.37 -10.05 7.96
CA ASN A 349 -17.10 -11.39 7.45
C ASN A 349 -17.99 -12.45 8.10
N PHE A 350 -18.25 -12.33 9.41
CA PHE A 350 -19.12 -13.26 10.11
C PHE A 350 -20.56 -13.16 9.58
N TYR A 351 -21.07 -11.95 9.37
CA TYR A 351 -22.37 -11.76 8.74
C TYR A 351 -22.43 -12.41 7.35
N HIS A 352 -21.42 -12.21 6.52
CA HIS A 352 -21.34 -12.82 5.20
C HIS A 352 -21.27 -14.36 5.29
N ARG A 353 -20.54 -14.94 6.25
CA ARG A 353 -20.44 -16.38 6.48
C ARG A 353 -21.78 -17.02 6.85
N VAL A 354 -22.56 -16.33 7.69
CA VAL A 354 -23.86 -16.84 8.17
C VAL A 354 -24.97 -16.68 7.13
N VAL A 355 -24.92 -15.60 6.35
CA VAL A 355 -25.95 -15.19 5.38
C VAL A 355 -25.32 -14.99 4.00
N THR A 356 -25.02 -16.09 3.35
CA THR A 356 -24.39 -16.06 2.01
C THR A 356 -25.40 -15.57 0.95
N ASN A 357 -25.59 -14.26 0.85
CA ASN A 357 -26.44 -13.62 -0.17
C ASN A 357 -25.75 -12.40 -0.79
N GLY A 358 -26.37 -11.85 -1.86
CA GLY A 358 -25.83 -10.68 -2.57
C GLY A 358 -25.68 -9.45 -1.67
N GLN A 359 -26.56 -9.25 -0.68
CA GLN A 359 -26.53 -8.11 0.23
C GLN A 359 -25.33 -8.19 1.20
N SER A 360 -25.09 -9.36 1.79
CA SER A 360 -23.94 -9.53 2.70
C SER A 360 -22.61 -9.38 1.96
N LEU A 361 -22.54 -9.87 0.73
CA LEU A 361 -21.37 -9.66 -0.15
C LEU A 361 -21.19 -8.17 -0.50
N ALA A 362 -22.30 -7.45 -0.75
CA ALA A 362 -22.24 -6.02 -1.02
C ALA A 362 -21.68 -5.24 0.19
N PHE A 363 -22.16 -5.52 1.42
CA PHE A 363 -21.64 -4.89 2.62
C PHE A 363 -20.14 -5.13 2.82
N MET A 364 -19.68 -6.37 2.60
CA MET A 364 -18.26 -6.71 2.70
C MET A 364 -17.40 -5.95 1.67
N ARG A 365 -17.86 -5.90 0.42
CA ARG A 365 -17.15 -5.18 -0.65
C ARG A 365 -17.15 -3.66 -0.45
N LEU A 366 -18.28 -3.09 -0.03
CA LEU A 366 -18.37 -1.67 0.29
C LEU A 366 -17.43 -1.29 1.43
N SER A 367 -17.37 -2.11 2.49
CA SER A 367 -16.44 -1.90 3.61
C SER A 367 -14.97 -1.99 3.20
N SER A 368 -14.67 -2.54 2.04
CA SER A 368 -13.29 -2.71 1.53
C SER A 368 -12.90 -1.65 0.50
N LEU A 369 -13.77 -0.70 0.14
CA LEU A 369 -13.48 0.29 -0.91
C LEU A 369 -12.40 1.29 -0.51
N GLY A 370 -12.25 1.58 0.78
CA GLY A 370 -11.34 2.61 1.27
C GLY A 370 -9.88 2.40 0.91
N TYR A 371 -9.43 1.16 0.75
CA TYR A 371 -8.04 0.85 0.35
C TYR A 371 -7.69 1.35 -1.06
N ALA A 372 -8.66 1.37 -1.95
CA ALA A 372 -8.47 1.87 -3.32
C ALA A 372 -8.33 3.40 -3.40
N VAL A 373 -8.69 4.11 -2.33
CA VAL A 373 -8.66 5.57 -2.30
C VAL A 373 -7.28 6.06 -1.85
N PRO A 374 -6.62 6.93 -2.63
CA PRO A 374 -5.38 7.56 -2.20
C PRO A 374 -5.51 8.26 -0.85
N GLY A 375 -4.44 8.23 -0.01
CA GLY A 375 -4.49 8.74 1.36
C GLY A 375 -4.86 10.22 1.46
N THR A 376 -4.36 11.06 0.57
CA THR A 376 -4.70 12.49 0.49
C THR A 376 -6.17 12.71 0.12
N VAL A 377 -6.67 11.96 -0.87
CA VAL A 377 -8.08 12.00 -1.30
C VAL A 377 -9.00 11.55 -0.17
N LEU A 378 -8.63 10.47 0.52
CA LEU A 378 -9.38 9.98 1.67
C LEU A 378 -9.42 11.01 2.81
N ALA A 379 -8.32 11.72 3.05
CA ALA A 379 -8.27 12.76 4.06
C ALA A 379 -9.29 13.88 3.79
N ILE A 380 -9.40 14.34 2.55
CA ILE A 380 -10.43 15.30 2.14
C ILE A 380 -11.84 14.75 2.37
N GLY A 381 -12.05 13.48 2.01
CA GLY A 381 -13.33 12.81 2.21
C GLY A 381 -13.73 12.65 3.68
N VAL A 382 -12.77 12.43 4.56
CA VAL A 382 -12.98 12.35 6.02
C VAL A 382 -13.24 13.72 6.62
N MET A 383 -12.55 14.77 6.15
CA MET A 383 -12.64 16.10 6.71
C MET A 383 -14.07 16.67 6.64
N ALA A 384 -14.76 16.51 5.52
CA ALA A 384 -16.10 17.06 5.32
C ALA A 384 -17.13 16.54 6.36
N PRO A 385 -17.34 15.22 6.58
CA PRO A 385 -18.27 14.73 7.58
C PRO A 385 -17.81 15.02 9.01
N VAL A 386 -16.50 15.07 9.26
CA VAL A 386 -15.97 15.35 10.61
C VAL A 386 -16.18 16.82 10.96
N LEU A 387 -15.95 17.76 10.05
CA LEU A 387 -16.30 19.17 10.25
C LEU A 387 -17.81 19.38 10.44
N PHE A 388 -18.63 18.65 9.67
CA PHE A 388 -20.08 18.70 9.86
C PHE A 388 -20.49 18.25 11.28
N MET A 389 -19.84 17.20 11.81
CA MET A 389 -20.08 16.77 13.20
C MET A 389 -19.66 17.83 14.22
N ASP A 390 -18.53 18.49 14.03
CA ASP A 390 -18.08 19.58 14.89
C ASP A 390 -19.07 20.77 14.86
N HIS A 391 -19.53 21.18 13.69
CA HIS A 391 -20.56 22.22 13.56
C HIS A 391 -21.86 21.83 14.26
N LEU A 392 -22.34 20.59 14.06
CA LEU A 392 -23.55 20.10 14.70
C LEU A 392 -23.45 20.15 16.24
N VAL A 393 -22.32 19.72 16.80
CA VAL A 393 -22.09 19.76 18.26
C VAL A 393 -22.03 21.20 18.77
N ASN A 394 -21.38 22.10 18.05
CA ASN A 394 -21.33 23.51 18.42
C ASN A 394 -22.70 24.19 18.35
N ASP A 395 -23.53 23.88 17.36
CA ASP A 395 -24.89 24.40 17.23
C ASP A 395 -25.80 23.87 18.33
N LEU A 396 -25.69 22.58 18.67
CA LEU A 396 -26.39 21.99 19.81
C LEU A 396 -25.95 22.65 21.13
N ALA A 397 -24.66 22.90 21.34
CA ALA A 397 -24.14 23.59 22.51
C ALA A 397 -24.73 25.00 22.63
N LYS A 398 -24.82 25.74 21.50
CA LYS A 398 -25.52 27.04 21.46
C LYS A 398 -26.98 26.96 21.87
N MET A 399 -27.71 25.94 21.37
CA MET A 399 -29.13 25.76 21.67
C MET A 399 -29.41 25.55 23.17
N ILE A 400 -28.47 24.90 23.88
CA ILE A 400 -28.59 24.65 25.34
C ILE A 400 -27.80 25.66 26.18
N ASN A 401 -27.38 26.78 25.61
CA ASN A 401 -26.61 27.87 26.24
C ASN A 401 -25.33 27.43 26.96
N ILE A 402 -24.62 26.44 26.39
CA ILE A 402 -23.30 26.00 26.85
C ILE A 402 -22.21 26.59 25.92
N SER A 403 -21.02 26.82 26.45
CA SER A 403 -19.87 27.26 25.66
C SER A 403 -19.58 26.26 24.54
N GLN A 404 -19.36 26.77 23.31
CA GLN A 404 -19.04 25.94 22.17
C GLN A 404 -17.71 25.21 22.40
N PRO A 405 -17.67 23.87 22.30
CA PRO A 405 -16.45 23.11 22.54
C PRO A 405 -15.42 23.22 21.40
N GLY A 406 -15.77 23.82 20.25
CA GLY A 406 -14.88 24.02 19.11
C GLY A 406 -14.72 22.78 18.25
N LEU A 407 -13.50 22.53 17.79
CA LEU A 407 -13.15 21.41 16.90
C LEU A 407 -12.80 20.16 17.73
N ILE A 408 -13.78 19.35 18.11
CA ILE A 408 -13.57 18.14 18.91
C ILE A 408 -13.09 16.98 18.03
N PHE A 409 -13.73 16.78 16.88
CA PHE A 409 -13.46 15.65 16.01
C PHE A 409 -12.35 15.95 15.01
N SER A 410 -12.43 17.08 14.32
CA SER A 410 -11.40 17.49 13.34
C SER A 410 -10.10 17.98 13.99
N GLY A 411 -10.17 18.52 15.19
CA GLY A 411 -8.99 18.97 15.96
C GLY A 411 -8.33 17.88 16.82
N SER A 412 -8.73 16.62 16.70
CA SER A 412 -8.21 15.51 17.50
C SER A 412 -7.72 14.34 16.64
N MET A 413 -7.14 13.32 17.28
CA MET A 413 -6.72 12.07 16.61
C MET A 413 -7.88 11.29 15.96
N PHE A 414 -9.14 11.66 16.25
CA PHE A 414 -10.32 10.95 15.73
C PHE A 414 -10.35 10.91 14.21
N ALA A 415 -10.14 12.06 13.55
CA ALA A 415 -10.14 12.14 12.08
C ALA A 415 -9.08 11.23 11.46
N LEU A 416 -7.86 11.23 12.01
CA LEU A 416 -6.76 10.39 11.55
C LEU A 416 -7.05 8.91 11.76
N ILE A 417 -7.47 8.51 12.97
CA ILE A 417 -7.81 7.11 13.28
C ILE A 417 -8.95 6.63 12.38
N PHE A 418 -9.98 7.45 12.17
CA PHE A 418 -11.08 7.10 11.29
C PHE A 418 -10.63 6.89 9.84
N ALA A 419 -9.78 7.76 9.31
CA ALA A 419 -9.19 7.59 7.97
C ALA A 419 -8.39 6.28 7.85
N LEU A 420 -7.56 5.95 8.86
CA LEU A 420 -6.80 4.70 8.89
C LEU A 420 -7.71 3.47 8.91
N ILE A 421 -8.79 3.51 9.69
CA ILE A 421 -9.79 2.42 9.73
C ILE A 421 -10.43 2.26 8.34
N VAL A 422 -10.90 3.35 7.73
CA VAL A 422 -11.51 3.31 6.39
C VAL A 422 -10.54 2.72 5.37
N ARG A 423 -9.28 3.19 5.37
CA ARG A 423 -8.27 2.75 4.41
C ARG A 423 -7.89 1.29 4.59
N PHE A 424 -7.57 0.88 5.81
CA PHE A 424 -6.96 -0.42 6.06
C PHE A 424 -7.94 -1.52 6.50
N SER A 425 -9.24 -1.23 6.67
CA SER A 425 -10.25 -2.26 6.92
C SER A 425 -10.28 -3.33 5.84
N ALA A 426 -9.99 -2.99 4.59
CA ALA A 426 -9.92 -3.95 3.48
C ALA A 426 -8.87 -5.05 3.73
N VAL A 427 -7.70 -4.68 4.28
CA VAL A 427 -6.61 -5.62 4.61
C VAL A 427 -7.07 -6.58 5.71
N ALA A 428 -7.73 -6.05 6.76
CA ALA A 428 -8.28 -6.87 7.83
C ALA A 428 -9.40 -7.78 7.34
N ILE A 429 -10.34 -7.27 6.53
CA ILE A 429 -11.46 -8.02 5.97
C ILE A 429 -10.93 -9.19 5.10
N GLY A 430 -9.99 -8.93 4.21
CA GLY A 430 -9.40 -9.97 3.35
C GLY A 430 -8.66 -11.06 4.12
N SER A 431 -7.90 -10.69 5.15
CA SER A 431 -7.16 -11.64 6.00
C SER A 431 -8.11 -12.53 6.82
N VAL A 432 -9.17 -11.94 7.41
CA VAL A 432 -10.20 -12.69 8.16
C VAL A 432 -11.01 -13.57 7.21
N GLU A 433 -11.39 -13.07 6.02
CA GLU A 433 -12.09 -13.84 4.97
C GLU A 433 -11.29 -15.08 4.57
N SER A 434 -10.02 -14.90 4.27
CA SER A 434 -9.11 -16.00 3.92
C SER A 434 -9.04 -17.07 5.03
N SER A 435 -9.05 -16.65 6.29
CA SER A 435 -9.01 -17.56 7.44
C SER A 435 -10.34 -18.30 7.64
N LEU A 436 -11.47 -17.61 7.46
CA LEU A 436 -12.81 -18.22 7.55
C LEU A 436 -13.07 -19.22 6.42
N ASN A 437 -12.55 -18.95 5.21
CA ASN A 437 -12.72 -19.83 4.06
C ASN A 437 -12.00 -21.19 4.23
N LYS A 438 -11.02 -21.29 5.13
CA LYS A 438 -10.38 -22.55 5.50
C LYS A 438 -11.23 -23.44 6.41
N ILE A 439 -12.27 -22.90 7.02
CA ILE A 439 -13.19 -23.65 7.90
C ILE A 439 -14.25 -24.32 7.05
N SER A 440 -14.35 -25.66 7.17
CA SER A 440 -15.35 -26.44 6.45
C SER A 440 -16.80 -26.00 6.82
N PRO A 441 -17.69 -25.84 5.84
CA PRO A 441 -19.11 -25.57 6.09
C PRO A 441 -19.81 -26.62 6.96
N SER A 442 -19.28 -27.85 7.01
CA SER A 442 -19.80 -28.91 7.87
C SER A 442 -19.73 -28.58 9.36
N LEU A 443 -18.72 -27.79 9.80
CA LEU A 443 -18.62 -27.32 11.18
C LEU A 443 -19.76 -26.34 11.53
N ASP A 444 -20.15 -25.50 10.59
CA ASP A 444 -21.28 -24.58 10.76
C ASP A 444 -22.61 -25.35 10.91
N MET A 445 -22.79 -26.41 10.10
CA MET A 445 -23.97 -27.29 10.18
C MET A 445 -23.99 -28.07 11.50
N ALA A 446 -22.87 -28.66 11.90
CA ALA A 446 -22.74 -29.39 13.16
C ALA A 446 -23.04 -28.50 14.38
N SER A 447 -22.50 -27.26 14.39
CA SER A 447 -22.76 -26.31 15.47
C SER A 447 -24.24 -25.92 15.57
N ARG A 448 -24.93 -25.78 14.44
CA ARG A 448 -26.38 -25.50 14.40
C ARG A 448 -27.19 -26.69 14.87
N THR A 449 -26.84 -27.92 14.49
CA THR A 449 -27.54 -29.14 14.99
C THR A 449 -27.33 -29.34 16.48
N MET A 450 -26.22 -28.90 17.06
CA MET A 450 -25.95 -28.86 18.49
C MET A 450 -26.66 -27.69 19.23
N GLY A 451 -27.50 -26.91 18.54
CA GLY A 451 -28.29 -25.84 19.13
C GLY A 451 -27.56 -24.51 19.32
N CYS A 452 -26.35 -24.33 18.75
CA CYS A 452 -25.65 -23.06 18.84
C CYS A 452 -26.39 -21.97 18.06
N ASN A 453 -26.60 -20.83 18.71
CA ASN A 453 -27.02 -19.62 18.01
C ASN A 453 -25.85 -18.94 17.29
N SER A 454 -26.15 -17.94 16.43
CA SER A 454 -25.12 -17.26 15.61
C SER A 454 -23.97 -16.66 16.44
N ASN A 455 -24.27 -16.06 17.61
CA ASN A 455 -23.23 -15.51 18.48
C ASN A 455 -22.36 -16.60 19.12
N GLN A 456 -22.99 -17.69 19.55
CA GLN A 456 -22.24 -18.83 20.11
C GLN A 456 -21.36 -19.49 19.04
N MET A 457 -21.85 -19.59 17.81
CA MET A 457 -21.08 -20.12 16.69
C MET A 457 -19.85 -19.24 16.40
N LEU A 458 -20.01 -17.90 16.42
CA LEU A 458 -18.86 -16.99 16.27
C LEU A 458 -17.81 -17.21 17.37
N TRP A 459 -18.22 -17.10 18.64
CA TRP A 459 -17.28 -17.06 19.75
C TRP A 459 -16.75 -18.43 20.17
N ARG A 460 -17.52 -19.51 20.03
CA ARG A 460 -17.14 -20.86 20.44
C ARG A 460 -16.53 -21.72 19.34
N VAL A 461 -16.86 -21.42 18.06
CA VAL A 461 -16.40 -22.21 16.92
C VAL A 461 -15.45 -21.41 16.03
N HIS A 462 -15.93 -20.28 15.46
CA HIS A 462 -15.15 -19.56 14.46
C HIS A 462 -13.96 -18.83 15.07
N PHE A 463 -14.18 -17.99 16.09
CA PHE A 463 -13.12 -17.14 16.66
C PHE A 463 -11.90 -17.93 17.16
N PRO A 464 -12.05 -19.05 17.91
CA PRO A 464 -10.90 -19.87 18.32
C PRO A 464 -10.11 -20.43 17.15
N LEU A 465 -10.78 -20.77 16.04
CA LEU A 465 -10.15 -21.31 14.84
C LEU A 465 -9.42 -20.24 14.01
N ILE A 466 -9.99 -19.02 13.94
CA ILE A 466 -9.42 -17.93 13.15
C ILE A 466 -8.56 -16.96 13.96
N ARG A 467 -8.37 -17.16 15.25
CA ARG A 467 -7.65 -16.22 16.14
C ARG A 467 -6.25 -15.83 15.61
N ARG A 468 -5.53 -16.77 15.03
CA ARG A 468 -4.23 -16.50 14.39
C ARG A 468 -4.39 -15.59 13.17
N GLY A 469 -5.40 -15.84 12.34
CA GLY A 469 -5.69 -14.98 11.19
C GLY A 469 -6.17 -13.58 11.60
N ALA A 470 -6.96 -13.47 12.66
CA ALA A 470 -7.37 -12.18 13.22
C ALA A 470 -6.17 -11.38 13.80
N LEU A 471 -5.24 -12.07 14.47
CA LEU A 471 -3.98 -11.43 14.94
C LEU A 471 -3.12 -10.95 13.77
N ILE A 472 -2.98 -11.75 12.72
CA ILE A 472 -2.24 -11.36 11.50
C ILE A 472 -2.94 -10.17 10.84
N ALA A 473 -4.27 -10.18 10.75
CA ALA A 473 -5.05 -9.05 10.23
C ALA A 473 -4.76 -7.76 11.00
N GLY A 474 -4.81 -7.82 12.33
CA GLY A 474 -4.52 -6.67 13.19
C GLY A 474 -3.08 -6.18 13.03
N LEU A 475 -2.13 -7.09 12.95
CA LEU A 475 -0.72 -6.74 12.75
C LEU A 475 -0.49 -6.06 11.40
N LEU A 476 -1.11 -6.55 10.33
CA LEU A 476 -1.00 -5.92 9.00
C LEU A 476 -1.57 -4.51 9.01
N VAL A 477 -2.76 -4.31 9.60
CA VAL A 477 -3.35 -2.96 9.75
C VAL A 477 -2.46 -2.05 10.59
N PHE A 478 -1.92 -2.56 11.70
CA PHE A 478 -0.99 -1.81 12.55
C PHE A 478 0.21 -1.30 11.78
N ILE A 479 0.86 -2.18 11.01
CA ILE A 479 2.08 -1.85 10.26
C ILE A 479 1.79 -0.87 9.12
N GLU A 480 0.71 -1.08 8.36
CA GLU A 480 0.32 -0.14 7.31
C GLU A 480 -0.05 1.24 7.89
N SER A 481 -0.73 1.25 9.04
CA SER A 481 -1.04 2.50 9.74
C SER A 481 0.19 3.23 10.27
N MET A 482 1.21 2.51 10.74
CA MET A 482 2.49 3.10 11.20
C MET A 482 3.25 3.82 10.09
N LYS A 483 3.15 3.32 8.85
CA LYS A 483 3.83 3.88 7.68
C LYS A 483 3.03 4.95 6.95
N GLU A 484 1.74 5.14 7.31
CA GLU A 484 0.86 6.04 6.60
C GLU A 484 1.28 7.50 6.78
N LEU A 485 1.72 8.11 5.70
CA LEU A 485 2.15 9.51 5.65
C LEU A 485 1.03 10.43 5.12
N ASN A 486 0.42 10.04 4.00
CA ASN A 486 -0.38 10.94 3.17
C ASN A 486 -1.64 11.45 3.88
N ALA A 487 -2.39 10.54 4.52
CA ALA A 487 -3.55 10.91 5.32
C ALA A 487 -3.13 11.61 6.63
N ALA A 488 -2.00 11.19 7.23
CA ALA A 488 -1.52 11.77 8.48
C ALA A 488 -1.11 13.24 8.33
N LEU A 489 -0.47 13.64 7.23
CA LEU A 489 -0.10 15.02 6.95
C LEU A 489 -1.30 15.97 6.92
N LEU A 490 -2.45 15.49 6.44
CA LEU A 490 -3.67 16.30 6.27
C LEU A 490 -4.60 16.28 7.50
N LEU A 491 -4.61 15.17 8.27
CA LEU A 491 -5.59 14.93 9.33
C LEU A 491 -5.01 14.97 10.75
N ARG A 492 -3.70 15.09 10.89
CA ARG A 492 -3.08 15.19 12.22
C ARG A 492 -3.54 16.45 12.95
N PRO A 493 -3.81 16.39 14.26
CA PRO A 493 -4.11 17.58 15.04
C PRO A 493 -2.88 18.48 15.18
N PHE A 494 -3.12 19.72 15.62
CA PHE A 494 -2.05 20.65 15.95
C PHE A 494 -1.13 20.06 17.04
N ASN A 495 0.16 20.29 16.89
CA ASN A 495 1.22 19.78 17.80
C ASN A 495 1.23 18.25 17.96
N PHE A 496 0.73 17.55 16.97
CA PHE A 496 0.73 16.08 16.94
C PHE A 496 1.49 15.58 15.71
N GLU A 497 2.52 14.79 15.95
CA GLU A 497 3.29 14.15 14.89
C GLU A 497 3.20 12.63 15.04
N THR A 498 3.18 11.95 13.88
CA THR A 498 3.47 10.52 13.78
C THR A 498 4.92 10.33 13.36
N LEU A 499 5.47 9.12 13.48
CA LEU A 499 6.81 8.83 12.96
C LEU A 499 6.95 9.13 11.48
N ALA A 500 5.93 8.80 10.68
CA ALA A 500 5.95 9.04 9.24
C ALA A 500 6.00 10.54 8.92
N THR A 501 5.17 11.36 9.59
CA THR A 501 5.18 12.82 9.39
C THR A 501 6.45 13.46 9.94
N TYR A 502 6.99 12.95 11.04
CA TYR A 502 8.24 13.42 11.64
C TYR A 502 9.44 13.19 10.71
N VAL A 503 9.56 11.97 10.16
CA VAL A 503 10.58 11.66 9.15
C VAL A 503 10.44 12.54 7.91
N TYR A 504 9.20 12.73 7.45
CA TYR A 504 8.93 13.58 6.29
C TYR A 504 9.35 15.04 6.52
N ASN A 505 9.03 15.61 7.69
CA ASN A 505 9.41 16.99 8.00
C ASN A 505 10.94 17.17 7.97
N PHE A 506 11.70 16.31 8.66
CA PHE A 506 13.16 16.39 8.62
C PHE A 506 13.74 16.23 7.22
N ALA A 507 13.18 15.32 6.45
CA ALA A 507 13.67 15.09 5.11
C ALA A 507 13.32 16.25 4.16
N SER A 508 12.14 16.87 4.33
CA SER A 508 11.78 18.08 3.58
C SER A 508 12.68 19.27 3.91
N ASP A 509 13.20 19.31 5.15
CA ASP A 509 14.17 20.30 5.60
C ASP A 509 15.63 19.92 5.28
N GLU A 510 15.84 18.88 4.47
CA GLU A 510 17.17 18.35 4.07
C GLU A 510 18.04 17.90 5.28
N GLN A 511 17.40 17.46 6.37
CA GLN A 511 18.05 16.97 7.60
C GLN A 511 17.92 15.44 7.73
N LEU A 512 18.36 14.73 6.70
CA LEU A 512 18.22 13.27 6.61
C LEU A 512 18.90 12.53 7.77
N GLU A 513 20.00 13.07 8.28
CA GLU A 513 20.76 12.50 9.39
C GLU A 513 19.89 12.36 10.65
N LEU A 514 19.08 13.38 10.95
CA LEU A 514 18.16 13.37 12.09
C LEU A 514 16.92 12.51 11.83
N ALA A 515 16.50 12.40 10.57
CA ALA A 515 15.40 11.54 10.16
C ALA A 515 15.76 10.04 10.20
N ALA A 516 17.05 9.69 10.21
CA ALA A 516 17.50 8.31 10.00
C ALA A 516 17.04 7.35 11.11
N LEU A 517 17.14 7.73 12.37
CA LEU A 517 16.74 6.86 13.49
C LEU A 517 15.22 6.55 13.48
N PRO A 518 14.31 7.53 13.37
CA PRO A 518 12.89 7.24 13.22
C PRO A 518 12.57 6.49 11.90
N ALA A 519 13.31 6.72 10.82
CA ALA A 519 13.16 5.99 9.56
C ALA A 519 13.54 4.51 9.71
N VAL A 520 14.64 4.19 10.41
CA VAL A 520 15.03 2.81 10.74
C VAL A 520 13.93 2.11 11.54
N LEU A 521 13.30 2.80 12.50
CA LEU A 521 12.20 2.22 13.25
C LEU A 521 11.00 1.87 12.37
N LEU A 522 10.64 2.74 11.41
CA LEU A 522 9.58 2.47 10.44
C LEU A 522 9.91 1.26 9.55
N VAL A 523 11.17 1.15 9.08
CA VAL A 523 11.62 0.01 8.28
C VAL A 523 11.57 -1.29 9.09
N LEU A 524 12.02 -1.29 10.34
CA LEU A 524 11.96 -2.45 11.24
C LEU A 524 10.51 -2.91 11.44
N VAL A 525 9.59 -1.98 11.67
CA VAL A 525 8.15 -2.29 11.75
C VAL A 525 7.65 -2.89 10.42
N GLY A 526 8.05 -2.35 9.28
CA GLY A 526 7.70 -2.86 7.95
C GLY A 526 8.25 -4.27 7.64
N LEU A 527 9.36 -4.67 8.26
CA LEU A 527 9.93 -6.02 8.08
C LEU A 527 9.16 -7.12 8.82
N ILE A 528 8.41 -6.79 9.87
CA ILE A 528 7.68 -7.77 10.69
C ILE A 528 6.73 -8.65 9.86
N PRO A 529 5.84 -8.10 8.97
CA PRO A 529 4.94 -8.94 8.20
C PRO A 529 5.68 -9.85 7.22
N LEU A 530 6.78 -9.37 6.64
CA LEU A 530 7.57 -10.16 5.69
C LEU A 530 8.18 -11.40 6.39
N VAL A 531 8.69 -11.24 7.60
CA VAL A 531 9.22 -12.34 8.41
C VAL A 531 8.12 -13.32 8.81
N LEU A 532 6.93 -12.83 9.19
CA LEU A 532 5.81 -13.66 9.59
C LEU A 532 5.22 -14.47 8.43
N VAL A 533 5.07 -13.85 7.27
CA VAL A 533 4.61 -14.52 6.05
C VAL A 533 5.60 -15.62 5.66
N ASN A 534 6.90 -15.36 5.75
CA ASN A 534 7.92 -16.38 5.47
C ASN A 534 7.77 -17.60 6.39
N ARG A 535 7.73 -17.41 7.70
CA ARG A 535 7.57 -18.51 8.65
C ARG A 535 6.29 -19.31 8.45
N SER A 536 5.20 -18.66 8.02
CA SER A 536 3.93 -19.35 7.76
C SER A 536 3.98 -20.27 6.54
N LEU A 537 4.81 -19.96 5.55
CA LEU A 537 5.00 -20.76 4.35
C LEU A 537 5.97 -21.93 4.57
N GLU A 538 6.98 -21.76 5.42
CA GLU A 538 7.90 -22.85 5.80
C GLU A 538 7.21 -23.98 6.60
N HIS A 539 6.16 -23.67 7.35
CA HIS A 539 5.39 -24.67 8.11
C HIS A 539 4.33 -25.43 7.27
N THR A 540 4.19 -25.10 5.98
CA THR A 540 3.25 -25.78 5.06
C THR A 540 3.96 -26.78 4.13
N HIS A 541 5.27 -26.90 4.21
CA HIS A 541 6.09 -27.91 3.57
C HIS A 541 6.71 -28.85 4.60
#